data_e448d6854410090d0342e697f92ea72b
#
_entry.id   e448d6854410090d0342e697f92ea72b
#
_cell.length_a   1.000
_cell.length_b   1.000
_cell.length_c   1.000
_cell.angle_alpha   90.00
_cell.angle_beta   90.00
_cell.angle_gamma   90.00
#
_symmetry.space_group_name_H-M   'P 1'
#
loop_
_entity.id
_entity.type
_entity.pdbx_description
1 polymer ?
#
loop_
_entity_poly.entity_id
_entity_poly.type
_entity_poly.pdbx_seq_one_letter_code
_entity_poly.pdbx_strand_id
1 'polypeptide(L)'
;MKKKLAIIGAGIAGLTLANLIKKNSDFEFMIYEKQESLSLDEGYGIQLSINSIKILNKIGFDKINNEKIFNPKGIDFYDIKNKKICDLDLSQFNTIENKYTTLQRSTLIEFLKDDIYTQHLRFGKRIKQVTELKGKIFLKFDDNTNDLVDFVIGADGIFSNTRTFFENKKNEPKFKKAVAIRTILNSKSELNVDEEKISLMMGKNCHLVIYPVNKNKELNLVCIIRNKKYDPNNVKSLVDKVISQNFSLEKVFNGDLKSWPLYSTSRILPSTNSKVFYIGDAFNGFLPTLAQGAAQSIESANELFDLIKEDNADIQNVYFQKRF
;
A
#
# COMPACT_ATOMS: atom_id res chain seq x y z
N MET A 1 1.15 33.56 6.04
CA MET A 1 1.89 32.67 5.10
C MET A 1 1.30 31.28 5.22
N LYS A 2 1.12 30.58 4.09
CA LYS A 2 0.69 29.17 4.10
C LYS A 2 1.75 28.31 4.82
N LYS A 3 1.31 27.33 5.60
CA LYS A 3 2.22 26.35 6.22
C LYS A 3 2.73 25.39 5.15
N LYS A 4 4.03 25.07 5.15
CA LYS A 4 4.67 24.21 4.17
C LYS A 4 4.89 22.80 4.72
N LEU A 5 4.44 21.80 3.99
CA LEU A 5 4.59 20.38 4.34
C LEU A 5 5.60 19.70 3.42
N ALA A 6 6.52 18.92 3.99
CA ALA A 6 7.33 17.96 3.26
C ALA A 6 6.71 16.56 3.40
N ILE A 7 6.30 15.95 2.29
CA ILE A 7 5.82 14.57 2.23
C ILE A 7 6.98 13.71 1.75
N ILE A 8 7.47 12.80 2.58
CA ILE A 8 8.62 11.95 2.28
C ILE A 8 8.13 10.59 1.80
N GLY A 9 8.22 10.36 0.50
CA GLY A 9 7.77 9.15 -0.19
C GLY A 9 6.57 9.41 -1.11
N ALA A 10 6.69 9.01 -2.38
CA ALA A 10 5.66 9.09 -3.41
C ALA A 10 4.93 7.74 -3.61
N GLY A 11 4.69 7.02 -2.51
CA GLY A 11 3.83 5.84 -2.48
C GLY A 11 2.34 6.19 -2.36
N ILE A 12 1.48 5.16 -2.23
CA ILE A 12 0.01 5.33 -2.12
C ILE A 12 -0.35 6.35 -1.03
N ALA A 13 0.23 6.24 0.17
CA ALA A 13 -0.10 7.14 1.28
C ALA A 13 0.29 8.60 0.99
N GLY A 14 1.53 8.84 0.53
CA GLY A 14 2.03 10.19 0.26
C GLY A 14 1.29 10.86 -0.88
N LEU A 15 1.05 10.16 -1.98
CA LEU A 15 0.29 10.68 -3.13
C LEU A 15 -1.19 10.93 -2.78
N THR A 16 -1.81 10.07 -1.97
CA THR A 16 -3.19 10.29 -1.49
C THR A 16 -3.27 11.56 -0.66
N LEU A 17 -2.37 11.74 0.31
CA LEU A 17 -2.34 12.95 1.14
C LEU A 17 -2.14 14.21 0.29
N ALA A 18 -1.21 14.17 -0.66
CA ALA A 18 -0.93 15.30 -1.56
C ALA A 18 -2.17 15.72 -2.37
N ASN A 19 -2.92 14.75 -2.90
CA ASN A 19 -4.17 15.02 -3.64
C ASN A 19 -5.26 15.63 -2.75
N LEU A 20 -5.40 15.15 -1.51
CA LEU A 20 -6.34 15.72 -0.55
C LEU A 20 -5.99 17.16 -0.20
N ILE A 21 -4.72 17.46 0.06
CA ILE A 21 -4.22 18.81 0.34
C ILE A 21 -4.46 19.72 -0.85
N LYS A 22 -4.06 19.29 -2.06
CA LYS A 22 -4.23 20.08 -3.29
C LYS A 22 -5.65 20.57 -3.50
N LYS A 23 -6.64 19.70 -3.23
CA LYS A 23 -8.06 20.02 -3.49
C LYS A 23 -8.71 20.87 -2.40
N ASN A 24 -8.23 20.84 -1.17
CA ASN A 24 -9.05 21.25 -0.04
C ASN A 24 -8.33 22.13 0.99
N SER A 25 -7.09 22.57 0.77
CA SER A 25 -6.37 23.25 1.83
C SER A 25 -5.54 24.46 1.40
N ASP A 26 -5.23 25.29 2.39
CA ASP A 26 -4.33 26.44 2.30
C ASP A 26 -2.87 26.10 2.57
N PHE A 27 -2.53 24.83 2.66
CA PHE A 27 -1.17 24.37 2.82
C PHE A 27 -0.42 24.34 1.50
N GLU A 28 0.88 24.62 1.55
CA GLU A 28 1.82 24.29 0.49
C GLU A 28 2.44 22.93 0.79
N PHE A 29 2.71 22.13 -0.23
CA PHE A 29 3.38 20.85 -0.05
C PHE A 29 4.42 20.58 -1.13
N MET A 30 5.41 19.76 -0.76
CA MET A 30 6.39 19.18 -1.66
C MET A 30 6.54 17.70 -1.32
N ILE A 31 6.50 16.84 -2.35
CA ILE A 31 6.77 15.41 -2.25
C ILE A 31 8.23 15.15 -2.60
N TYR A 32 8.94 14.42 -1.77
CA TYR A 32 10.31 13.99 -1.97
C TYR A 32 10.36 12.47 -2.09
N GLU A 33 10.78 11.96 -3.25
CA GLU A 33 10.92 10.53 -3.53
C GLU A 33 12.40 10.20 -3.71
N LYS A 34 12.86 9.14 -3.02
CA LYS A 34 14.27 8.70 -3.07
C LYS A 34 14.66 8.05 -4.39
N GLN A 35 13.70 7.46 -5.11
CA GLN A 35 13.93 6.87 -6.43
C GLN A 35 13.95 7.94 -7.51
N GLU A 36 14.60 7.63 -8.65
CA GLU A 36 14.65 8.53 -9.81
C GLU A 36 13.32 8.60 -10.57
N SER A 37 12.44 7.62 -10.37
CA SER A 37 11.10 7.56 -10.96
C SER A 37 10.17 6.73 -10.08
N LEU A 38 8.87 6.79 -10.34
CA LEU A 38 7.91 5.88 -9.71
C LEU A 38 8.02 4.49 -10.35
N SER A 39 8.11 3.46 -9.50
CA SER A 39 8.07 2.07 -9.96
C SER A 39 6.63 1.72 -10.37
N LEU A 40 6.39 1.67 -11.68
CA LEU A 40 5.14 1.23 -12.30
C LEU A 40 5.23 -0.22 -12.82
N ASP A 41 6.45 -0.78 -12.87
CA ASP A 41 6.73 -2.09 -13.48
C ASP A 41 6.24 -3.26 -12.62
N GLU A 42 5.91 -3.03 -11.36
CA GLU A 42 5.32 -4.05 -10.49
C GLU A 42 3.81 -4.12 -10.74
N GLY A 43 3.41 -4.76 -11.84
CA GLY A 43 2.03 -4.89 -12.31
C GLY A 43 1.11 -5.78 -11.45
N TYR A 44 1.44 -5.98 -10.16
CA TYR A 44 0.64 -6.82 -9.28
C TYR A 44 -0.63 -6.12 -8.80
N GLY A 45 -1.67 -6.95 -8.66
CA GLY A 45 -2.96 -6.49 -8.18
C GLY A 45 -2.95 -6.05 -6.71
N ILE A 46 -3.86 -5.16 -6.41
CA ILE A 46 -4.27 -4.76 -5.06
C ILE A 46 -5.78 -4.81 -4.93
N GLN A 47 -6.24 -4.84 -3.70
CA GLN A 47 -7.65 -4.82 -3.35
C GLN A 47 -7.91 -3.56 -2.51
N LEU A 48 -9.00 -2.86 -2.83
CA LEU A 48 -9.42 -1.65 -2.15
C LEU A 48 -10.80 -1.84 -1.52
N SER A 49 -10.87 -1.64 -0.22
CA SER A 49 -12.12 -1.65 0.52
C SER A 49 -13.03 -0.48 0.12
N ILE A 50 -14.31 -0.61 0.42
CA ILE A 50 -15.30 0.45 0.20
C ILE A 50 -14.90 1.76 0.90
N ASN A 51 -14.32 1.68 2.09
CA ASN A 51 -13.81 2.85 2.81
C ASN A 51 -12.73 3.58 2.03
N SER A 52 -11.79 2.84 1.44
CA SER A 52 -10.75 3.40 0.60
C SER A 52 -11.30 4.06 -0.66
N ILE A 53 -12.27 3.41 -1.31
CA ILE A 53 -12.93 3.95 -2.51
C ILE A 53 -13.66 5.25 -2.17
N LYS A 54 -14.38 5.32 -1.05
CA LYS A 54 -15.04 6.54 -0.57
C LYS A 54 -14.06 7.70 -0.41
N ILE A 55 -12.85 7.43 0.08
CA ILE A 55 -11.80 8.46 0.21
C ILE A 55 -11.26 8.85 -1.17
N LEU A 56 -10.94 7.87 -2.02
CA LEU A 56 -10.41 8.11 -3.35
C LEU A 56 -11.41 8.87 -4.25
N ASN A 57 -12.71 8.65 -4.09
CA ASN A 57 -13.74 9.40 -4.80
C ASN A 57 -13.73 10.89 -4.45
N LYS A 58 -13.32 11.29 -3.23
CA LYS A 58 -13.09 12.70 -2.89
C LYS A 58 -12.04 13.36 -3.81
N ILE A 59 -11.14 12.58 -4.37
CA ILE A 59 -10.06 13.05 -5.28
C ILE A 59 -10.28 12.65 -6.74
N GLY A 60 -11.48 12.12 -7.10
CA GLY A 60 -11.89 11.90 -8.49
C GLY A 60 -11.71 10.47 -9.01
N PHE A 61 -11.55 9.48 -8.14
CA PHE A 61 -11.40 8.07 -8.55
C PHE A 61 -12.65 7.50 -9.25
N ASP A 62 -13.83 8.07 -8.98
CA ASP A 62 -15.08 7.78 -9.66
C ASP A 62 -15.01 7.99 -11.20
N LYS A 63 -14.02 8.76 -11.67
CA LYS A 63 -13.76 9.03 -13.09
C LYS A 63 -12.69 8.12 -13.71
N ILE A 64 -12.16 7.17 -12.95
CA ILE A 64 -11.14 6.25 -13.48
C ILE A 64 -11.70 5.42 -14.64
N ASN A 65 -10.85 5.10 -15.60
CA ASN A 65 -11.24 4.24 -16.70
C ASN A 65 -11.64 2.84 -16.19
N ASN A 66 -12.91 2.48 -16.40
CA ASN A 66 -13.49 1.20 -15.98
C ASN A 66 -12.79 -0.03 -16.60
N GLU A 67 -12.05 0.12 -17.70
CA GLU A 67 -11.25 -0.97 -18.27
C GLU A 67 -10.04 -1.35 -17.39
N LYS A 68 -9.61 -0.46 -16.48
CA LYS A 68 -8.45 -0.65 -15.60
C LYS A 68 -8.82 -1.22 -14.22
N ILE A 69 -10.10 -1.33 -13.90
CA ILE A 69 -10.59 -1.78 -12.59
C ILE A 69 -11.55 -2.96 -12.72
N PHE A 70 -11.78 -3.66 -11.61
CA PHE A 70 -12.82 -4.67 -11.50
C PHE A 70 -13.52 -4.58 -10.14
N ASN A 71 -14.83 -4.89 -10.11
CA ASN A 71 -15.62 -4.93 -8.88
C ASN A 71 -16.09 -6.38 -8.63
N PRO A 72 -15.37 -7.15 -7.81
CA PRO A 72 -15.73 -8.53 -7.51
C PRO A 72 -17.12 -8.62 -6.85
N LYS A 73 -17.90 -9.64 -7.24
CA LYS A 73 -19.23 -9.90 -6.66
C LYS A 73 -19.16 -10.48 -5.26
N GLY A 74 -18.06 -11.18 -4.93
CA GLY A 74 -17.92 -11.86 -3.65
C GLY A 74 -16.51 -12.39 -3.42
N ILE A 75 -16.35 -13.07 -2.30
CA ILE A 75 -15.14 -13.80 -1.92
C ILE A 75 -15.53 -15.25 -1.66
N ASP A 76 -14.97 -16.17 -2.41
CA ASP A 76 -15.12 -17.61 -2.19
C ASP A 76 -13.91 -18.15 -1.42
N PHE A 77 -14.17 -18.94 -0.38
CA PHE A 77 -13.15 -19.58 0.43
C PHE A 77 -13.08 -21.06 0.10
N TYR A 78 -11.89 -21.57 -0.16
CA TYR A 78 -11.62 -22.94 -0.53
C TYR A 78 -10.56 -23.57 0.38
N ASP A 79 -10.60 -24.87 0.55
CA ASP A 79 -9.40 -25.59 0.96
C ASP A 79 -8.40 -25.67 -0.21
N ILE A 80 -7.17 -26.10 0.08
CA ILE A 80 -6.11 -26.20 -0.93
C ILE A 80 -6.44 -27.23 -2.04
N LYS A 81 -7.38 -28.15 -1.80
CA LYS A 81 -7.84 -29.15 -2.77
C LYS A 81 -9.01 -28.66 -3.63
N ASN A 82 -9.30 -27.36 -3.56
CA ASN A 82 -10.37 -26.69 -4.29
C ASN A 82 -11.80 -27.08 -3.87
N LYS A 83 -11.97 -27.55 -2.63
CA LYS A 83 -13.30 -27.76 -2.05
C LYS A 83 -13.76 -26.45 -1.42
N LYS A 84 -14.91 -25.91 -1.88
CA LYS A 84 -15.51 -24.67 -1.32
C LYS A 84 -15.91 -24.91 0.13
N ILE A 85 -15.51 -23.97 1.01
CA ILE A 85 -15.80 -23.96 2.44
C ILE A 85 -16.97 -23.04 2.73
N CYS A 86 -16.90 -21.79 2.27
CA CYS A 86 -17.92 -20.76 2.44
C CYS A 86 -17.72 -19.65 1.41
N ASP A 87 -18.59 -18.66 1.42
CA ASP A 87 -18.47 -17.44 0.63
C ASP A 87 -18.93 -16.21 1.42
N LEU A 88 -18.55 -15.05 0.90
CA LEU A 88 -18.97 -13.75 1.36
C LEU A 88 -19.48 -12.96 0.15
N ASP A 89 -20.74 -12.57 0.19
CA ASP A 89 -21.35 -11.70 -0.81
C ASP A 89 -20.93 -10.25 -0.55
N LEU A 90 -20.20 -9.64 -1.47
CA LEU A 90 -19.77 -8.24 -1.39
C LEU A 90 -20.87 -7.26 -1.78
N SER A 91 -21.95 -7.70 -2.44
CA SER A 91 -23.06 -6.84 -2.85
C SER A 91 -23.74 -6.18 -1.65
N GLN A 92 -23.74 -6.84 -0.49
CA GLN A 92 -24.32 -6.34 0.75
C GLN A 92 -23.60 -5.10 1.31
N PHE A 93 -22.35 -4.92 0.95
CA PHE A 93 -21.48 -3.82 1.41
C PHE A 93 -21.32 -2.72 0.36
N ASN A 94 -21.48 -3.07 -0.92
CA ASN A 94 -21.34 -2.15 -2.03
C ASN A 94 -22.52 -1.16 -2.09
N THR A 95 -22.20 0.11 -2.36
CA THR A 95 -23.18 1.12 -2.74
C THR A 95 -23.06 1.42 -4.23
N ILE A 96 -23.96 2.25 -4.77
CA ILE A 96 -23.88 2.68 -6.17
C ILE A 96 -22.52 3.37 -6.44
N GLU A 97 -22.08 4.21 -5.51
CA GLU A 97 -20.89 5.06 -5.66
C GLU A 97 -19.61 4.38 -5.17
N ASN A 98 -19.70 3.50 -4.18
CA ASN A 98 -18.54 2.92 -3.51
C ASN A 98 -18.61 1.40 -3.55
N LYS A 99 -17.76 0.79 -4.37
CA LYS A 99 -17.69 -0.66 -4.56
C LYS A 99 -16.32 -1.20 -4.17
N TYR A 100 -16.30 -2.36 -3.57
CA TYR A 100 -15.05 -3.10 -3.41
C TYR A 100 -14.39 -3.23 -4.79
N THR A 101 -13.12 -2.85 -4.89
CA THR A 101 -12.45 -2.71 -6.19
C THR A 101 -11.11 -3.41 -6.18
N THR A 102 -10.83 -4.14 -7.26
CA THR A 102 -9.52 -4.73 -7.54
C THR A 102 -8.93 -4.08 -8.78
N LEU A 103 -7.63 -3.84 -8.77
CA LEU A 103 -6.90 -3.20 -9.88
C LEU A 103 -5.40 -3.49 -9.75
N GLN A 104 -4.63 -3.18 -10.77
CA GLN A 104 -3.17 -3.18 -10.67
C GLN A 104 -2.68 -2.03 -9.80
N ARG A 105 -1.64 -2.26 -9.01
CA ARG A 105 -1.02 -1.23 -8.16
C ARG A 105 -0.52 -0.03 -8.99
N SER A 106 0.05 -0.30 -10.15
CA SER A 106 0.49 0.73 -11.10
C SER A 106 -0.65 1.66 -11.50
N THR A 107 -1.83 1.11 -11.80
CA THR A 107 -3.03 1.90 -12.12
C THR A 107 -3.42 2.88 -11.01
N LEU A 108 -3.35 2.45 -9.75
CA LEU A 108 -3.62 3.36 -8.63
C LEU A 108 -2.55 4.43 -8.50
N ILE A 109 -1.27 4.07 -8.64
CA ILE A 109 -0.16 5.04 -8.57
C ILE A 109 -0.24 6.05 -9.72
N GLU A 110 -0.52 5.62 -10.95
CA GLU A 110 -0.76 6.51 -12.10
C GLU A 110 -1.87 7.50 -11.78
N PHE A 111 -3.05 7.01 -11.39
CA PHE A 111 -4.18 7.85 -11.02
C PHE A 111 -3.80 8.89 -9.95
N LEU A 112 -3.13 8.47 -8.88
CA LEU A 112 -2.74 9.37 -7.80
C LEU A 112 -1.68 10.39 -8.23
N LYS A 113 -0.80 10.03 -9.18
CA LYS A 113 0.26 10.91 -9.71
C LYS A 113 -0.28 11.92 -10.71
N ASP A 114 -1.22 11.52 -11.56
CA ASP A 114 -1.65 12.32 -12.72
C ASP A 114 -2.19 13.70 -12.33
N ASP A 115 -2.79 13.79 -11.16
CA ASP A 115 -3.28 15.05 -10.60
C ASP A 115 -2.19 15.87 -9.88
N ILE A 116 -0.98 15.34 -9.67
CA ILE A 116 0.12 16.04 -8.99
C ILE A 116 1.00 16.73 -10.02
N TYR A 117 1.03 18.06 -9.99
CA TYR A 117 1.92 18.81 -10.86
C TYR A 117 3.40 18.46 -10.60
N THR A 118 4.18 18.36 -11.67
CA THR A 118 5.61 18.02 -11.61
C THR A 118 6.42 18.94 -10.70
N GLN A 119 5.99 20.18 -10.54
CA GLN A 119 6.60 21.17 -9.63
C GLN A 119 6.49 20.79 -8.14
N HIS A 120 5.52 19.93 -7.76
CA HIS A 120 5.32 19.47 -6.39
C HIS A 120 5.94 18.09 -6.09
N LEU A 121 6.66 17.50 -7.05
CA LEU A 121 7.28 16.18 -6.91
C LEU A 121 8.76 16.27 -7.28
N ARG A 122 9.62 15.85 -6.35
CA ARG A 122 11.07 15.81 -6.51
C ARG A 122 11.56 14.39 -6.36
N PHE A 123 12.14 13.84 -7.42
CA PHE A 123 12.79 12.54 -7.45
C PHE A 123 14.27 12.62 -7.03
N GLY A 124 14.88 11.48 -6.74
CA GLY A 124 16.27 11.37 -6.32
C GLY A 124 16.56 12.02 -4.95
N LYS A 125 15.52 12.26 -4.14
CA LYS A 125 15.62 13.00 -2.87
C LYS A 125 15.62 12.08 -1.66
N ARG A 126 16.78 11.66 -1.25
CA ARG A 126 16.98 10.93 0.01
C ARG A 126 17.42 11.89 1.11
N ILE A 127 16.73 11.86 2.25
CA ILE A 127 17.13 12.67 3.42
C ILE A 127 18.48 12.20 3.93
N LYS A 128 19.42 13.16 4.07
CA LYS A 128 20.74 12.99 4.64
C LYS A 128 20.85 13.49 6.07
N GLN A 129 20.19 14.61 6.36
CA GLN A 129 20.21 15.27 7.67
C GLN A 129 18.91 16.00 7.92
N VAL A 130 18.51 16.01 9.18
CA VAL A 130 17.38 16.79 9.69
C VAL A 130 17.85 17.62 10.86
N THR A 131 17.42 18.89 10.91
CA THR A 131 17.74 19.80 12.03
C THR A 131 16.54 20.72 12.28
N GLU A 132 16.20 20.94 13.54
CA GLU A 132 15.22 21.96 13.88
C GLU A 132 15.89 23.34 13.89
N LEU A 133 15.32 24.30 13.16
CA LEU A 133 15.84 25.65 13.00
C LEU A 133 14.73 26.68 13.13
N LYS A 134 14.80 27.53 14.15
CA LYS A 134 13.82 28.64 14.36
C LYS A 134 12.36 28.19 14.29
N GLY A 135 12.06 27.05 14.92
CA GLY A 135 10.71 26.53 14.93
C GLY A 135 10.23 25.89 13.62
N LYS A 136 11.11 25.65 12.65
CA LYS A 136 10.88 24.89 11.42
C LYS A 136 11.83 23.70 11.32
N ILE A 137 11.55 22.79 10.42
CA ILE A 137 12.40 21.62 10.14
C ILE A 137 13.22 21.90 8.89
N PHE A 138 14.53 21.87 9.03
CA PHE A 138 15.49 21.94 7.94
C PHE A 138 15.82 20.51 7.48
N LEU A 139 15.54 20.23 6.21
CA LEU A 139 15.85 18.96 5.54
C LEU A 139 17.03 19.18 4.60
N LYS A 140 18.08 18.34 4.71
CA LYS A 140 19.15 18.27 3.75
C LYS A 140 19.13 16.92 3.04
N PHE A 141 19.24 16.92 1.72
CA PHE A 141 19.24 15.74 0.88
C PHE A 141 20.64 15.31 0.46
N ASP A 142 20.78 14.07 -0.02
CA ASP A 142 22.08 13.50 -0.43
C ASP A 142 22.75 14.29 -1.58
N ASP A 143 21.94 14.89 -2.45
CA ASP A 143 22.39 15.76 -3.56
C ASP A 143 22.79 17.17 -3.10
N ASN A 144 22.90 17.39 -1.78
CA ASN A 144 23.20 18.66 -1.12
C ASN A 144 22.16 19.76 -1.28
N THR A 145 21.01 19.52 -1.90
CA THR A 145 19.88 20.44 -1.85
C THR A 145 19.25 20.42 -0.45
N ASN A 146 18.49 21.44 -0.13
CA ASN A 146 17.83 21.55 1.17
C ASN A 146 16.45 22.18 1.04
N ASP A 147 15.64 22.03 2.08
CA ASP A 147 14.38 22.73 2.23
C ASP A 147 14.09 23.03 3.70
N LEU A 148 13.32 24.10 3.95
CA LEU A 148 12.86 24.52 5.27
C LEU A 148 11.33 24.47 5.30
N VAL A 149 10.77 23.61 6.16
CA VAL A 149 9.36 23.29 6.18
C VAL A 149 8.77 23.42 7.58
N ASP A 150 7.46 23.59 7.65
CA ASP A 150 6.75 23.67 8.93
C ASP A 150 6.43 22.27 9.49
N PHE A 151 6.13 21.29 8.60
CA PHE A 151 5.81 19.92 8.97
C PHE A 151 6.47 18.90 8.03
N VAL A 152 6.78 17.73 8.59
CA VAL A 152 7.27 16.58 7.85
C VAL A 152 6.31 15.41 7.99
N ILE A 153 5.92 14.81 6.87
CA ILE A 153 5.04 13.64 6.82
C ILE A 153 5.85 12.46 6.26
N GLY A 154 6.22 11.52 7.12
CA GLY A 154 6.87 10.27 6.72
C GLY A 154 5.87 9.33 6.06
N ALA A 155 6.01 9.10 4.75
CA ALA A 155 5.23 8.18 3.92
C ALA A 155 6.16 7.22 3.15
N ASP A 156 7.37 6.99 3.67
CA ASP A 156 8.49 6.30 3.04
C ASP A 156 8.51 4.78 3.31
N GLY A 157 7.34 4.23 3.66
CA GLY A 157 7.10 2.80 3.74
C GLY A 157 7.65 2.14 5.00
N ILE A 158 7.56 0.80 5.03
CA ILE A 158 7.88 0.02 6.23
C ILE A 158 9.33 0.16 6.70
N PHE A 159 10.27 0.41 5.78
CA PHE A 159 11.68 0.68 6.08
C PHE A 159 11.97 2.19 6.19
N SER A 160 11.05 2.94 6.78
CA SER A 160 11.12 4.40 6.90
C SER A 160 12.44 4.89 7.49
N ASN A 161 13.18 5.66 6.69
CA ASN A 161 14.33 6.42 7.17
C ASN A 161 13.90 7.68 7.91
N THR A 162 12.78 8.29 7.53
CA THR A 162 12.21 9.46 8.23
C THR A 162 12.02 9.15 9.70
N ARG A 163 11.47 7.98 10.02
CA ARG A 163 11.32 7.53 11.41
C ARG A 163 12.67 7.40 12.13
N THR A 164 13.70 6.90 11.46
CA THR A 164 15.04 6.77 12.02
C THR A 164 15.65 8.12 12.39
N PHE A 165 15.46 9.13 11.53
CA PHE A 165 16.01 10.48 11.76
C PHE A 165 15.34 11.20 12.91
N PHE A 166 14.02 11.10 13.06
CA PHE A 166 13.27 11.86 14.06
C PHE A 166 13.14 11.16 15.42
N GLU A 167 13.07 9.83 15.41
CA GLU A 167 12.90 9.08 16.67
C GLU A 167 14.22 8.62 17.28
N ASN A 168 15.38 8.96 16.68
CA ASN A 168 16.72 8.54 17.13
C ASN A 168 16.83 7.03 17.39
N LYS A 169 16.00 6.23 16.71
CA LYS A 169 15.94 4.77 16.81
C LYS A 169 15.89 4.18 15.42
N LYS A 170 16.74 3.19 15.18
CA LYS A 170 16.67 2.46 13.94
C LYS A 170 15.32 1.77 13.80
N ASN A 171 14.61 2.11 12.74
CA ASN A 171 13.36 1.43 12.40
C ASN A 171 13.69 0.07 11.79
N GLU A 172 13.54 -1.00 12.57
CA GLU A 172 13.84 -2.38 12.15
C GLU A 172 12.55 -3.20 12.07
N PRO A 173 11.92 -3.25 10.89
CA PRO A 173 10.80 -4.16 10.67
C PRO A 173 11.23 -5.62 10.87
N LYS A 174 10.37 -6.41 11.50
CA LYS A 174 10.65 -7.82 11.79
C LYS A 174 10.17 -8.71 10.65
N PHE A 175 11.05 -9.55 10.13
CA PHE A 175 10.68 -10.62 9.21
C PHE A 175 9.71 -11.59 9.90
N LYS A 176 8.55 -11.82 9.29
CA LYS A 176 7.46 -12.63 9.86
C LYS A 176 7.51 -14.09 9.46
N LYS A 177 8.64 -14.56 9.00
CA LYS A 177 8.83 -15.96 8.56
C LYS A 177 7.78 -16.38 7.53
N ALA A 178 7.48 -15.47 6.61
CA ALA A 178 6.57 -15.68 5.50
C ALA A 178 7.07 -14.95 4.26
N VAL A 179 6.80 -15.53 3.10
CA VAL A 179 7.19 -15.01 1.77
C VAL A 179 5.93 -14.94 0.92
N ALA A 180 5.72 -13.80 0.26
CA ALA A 180 4.71 -13.66 -0.78
C ALA A 180 5.33 -13.97 -2.13
N ILE A 181 4.69 -14.83 -2.91
CA ILE A 181 4.99 -15.10 -4.32
C ILE A 181 3.83 -14.54 -5.12
N ARG A 182 4.13 -13.79 -6.18
CA ARG A 182 3.13 -13.15 -7.01
C ARG A 182 3.34 -13.46 -8.49
N THR A 183 2.23 -13.57 -9.20
CA THR A 183 2.19 -13.68 -10.65
C THR A 183 0.87 -13.16 -11.19
N ILE A 184 0.83 -12.88 -12.49
CA ILE A 184 -0.39 -12.54 -13.23
C ILE A 184 -0.71 -13.71 -14.14
N LEU A 185 -1.97 -14.07 -14.19
CA LEU A 185 -2.49 -15.12 -15.04
C LEU A 185 -3.46 -14.52 -16.06
N ASN A 186 -3.51 -15.05 -17.26
CA ASN A 186 -4.57 -14.73 -18.19
C ASN A 186 -5.91 -15.27 -17.66
N SER A 187 -7.01 -14.57 -17.92
CA SER A 187 -8.36 -14.86 -17.39
C SER A 187 -8.87 -16.28 -17.68
N LYS A 188 -8.33 -16.96 -18.68
CA LYS A 188 -8.64 -18.37 -19.00
C LYS A 188 -7.76 -19.34 -18.22
N SER A 189 -7.58 -19.09 -16.93
CA SER A 189 -6.78 -19.96 -16.09
C SER A 189 -7.45 -21.35 -15.98
N GLU A 190 -6.64 -22.39 -15.99
CA GLU A 190 -7.06 -23.78 -15.80
C GLU A 190 -7.48 -24.08 -14.33
N LEU A 191 -7.52 -23.05 -13.50
CA LEU A 191 -8.07 -23.14 -12.16
C LEU A 191 -9.60 -23.04 -12.23
N ASN A 192 -10.26 -24.00 -11.65
CA ASN A 192 -11.73 -24.00 -11.53
C ASN A 192 -12.15 -23.03 -10.40
N VAL A 193 -12.01 -21.73 -10.66
CA VAL A 193 -12.40 -20.63 -9.77
C VAL A 193 -13.36 -19.70 -10.49
N ASP A 194 -14.24 -19.04 -9.72
CA ASP A 194 -15.13 -18.04 -10.25
C ASP A 194 -14.35 -16.76 -10.57
N GLU A 195 -14.21 -16.44 -11.87
CA GLU A 195 -13.46 -15.26 -12.34
C GLU A 195 -14.15 -13.92 -12.02
N GLU A 196 -15.39 -13.93 -11.55
CA GLU A 196 -16.09 -12.72 -11.10
C GLU A 196 -15.93 -12.46 -9.59
N LYS A 197 -15.21 -13.34 -8.89
CA LYS A 197 -15.01 -13.27 -7.44
C LYS A 197 -13.53 -13.31 -7.08
N ILE A 198 -13.29 -13.00 -5.81
CA ILE A 198 -12.00 -13.26 -5.18
C ILE A 198 -12.03 -14.69 -4.67
N SER A 199 -11.04 -15.49 -5.00
CA SER A 199 -10.87 -16.85 -4.49
C SER A 199 -9.71 -16.90 -3.49
N LEU A 200 -9.98 -17.37 -2.28
CA LEU A 200 -8.99 -17.58 -1.24
C LEU A 200 -8.87 -19.07 -0.94
N MET A 201 -7.73 -19.67 -1.28
CA MET A 201 -7.43 -21.07 -1.04
C MET A 201 -6.51 -21.22 0.18
N MET A 202 -6.88 -22.07 1.13
CA MET A 202 -6.15 -22.28 2.38
C MET A 202 -5.49 -23.66 2.41
N GLY A 203 -4.15 -23.67 2.53
CA GLY A 203 -3.34 -24.88 2.63
C GLY A 203 -2.52 -24.94 3.92
N LYS A 204 -1.80 -26.03 4.08
CA LYS A 204 -0.88 -26.18 5.21
C LYS A 204 0.31 -25.22 5.04
N ASN A 205 0.42 -24.27 5.94
CA ASN A 205 1.46 -23.22 5.92
C ASN A 205 1.46 -22.32 4.68
N CYS A 206 0.38 -22.28 3.92
CA CYS A 206 0.22 -21.39 2.78
C CYS A 206 -1.23 -20.97 2.58
N HIS A 207 -1.43 -19.85 1.88
CA HIS A 207 -2.71 -19.52 1.30
C HIS A 207 -2.49 -18.78 -0.01
N LEU A 208 -3.43 -18.96 -0.94
CA LEU A 208 -3.43 -18.29 -2.23
C LEU A 208 -4.64 -17.37 -2.30
N VAL A 209 -4.44 -16.19 -2.85
CA VAL A 209 -5.53 -15.26 -3.16
C VAL A 209 -5.48 -14.95 -4.65
N ILE A 210 -6.56 -15.24 -5.34
CA ILE A 210 -6.72 -15.05 -6.79
C ILE A 210 -7.88 -14.11 -6.99
N TYR A 211 -7.70 -13.08 -7.79
CA TYR A 211 -8.75 -12.10 -8.07
C TYR A 211 -8.55 -11.41 -9.41
N PRO A 212 -9.66 -11.03 -10.07
CA PRO A 212 -9.62 -10.35 -11.35
C PRO A 212 -9.10 -8.92 -11.24
N VAL A 213 -8.38 -8.49 -12.26
CA VAL A 213 -7.93 -7.11 -12.49
C VAL A 213 -8.20 -6.73 -13.96
N ASN A 214 -8.02 -5.45 -14.32
CA ASN A 214 -8.15 -4.99 -15.70
C ASN A 214 -9.46 -5.44 -16.38
N LYS A 215 -10.60 -5.12 -15.76
CA LYS A 215 -11.94 -5.53 -16.25
C LYS A 215 -12.05 -7.05 -16.49
N ASN A 216 -11.47 -7.84 -15.60
CA ASN A 216 -11.45 -9.31 -15.69
C ASN A 216 -10.71 -9.87 -16.93
N LYS A 217 -9.72 -9.14 -17.45
CA LYS A 217 -8.86 -9.65 -18.53
C LYS A 217 -7.69 -10.47 -18.01
N GLU A 218 -7.33 -10.27 -16.74
CA GLU A 218 -6.21 -10.90 -16.06
C GLU A 218 -6.60 -11.27 -14.63
N LEU A 219 -6.02 -12.35 -14.12
CA LEU A 219 -6.12 -12.73 -12.72
C LEU A 219 -4.80 -12.47 -12.02
N ASN A 220 -4.86 -11.72 -10.92
CA ASN A 220 -3.72 -11.58 -10.03
C ASN A 220 -3.69 -12.72 -9.03
N LEU A 221 -2.55 -13.36 -8.88
CA LEU A 221 -2.31 -14.40 -7.88
C LEU A 221 -1.27 -13.93 -6.87
N VAL A 222 -1.60 -14.09 -5.60
CA VAL A 222 -0.67 -13.93 -4.47
C VAL A 222 -0.68 -15.22 -3.66
N CYS A 223 0.46 -15.88 -3.56
CA CYS A 223 0.66 -17.02 -2.68
C CYS A 223 1.53 -16.62 -1.49
N ILE A 224 1.01 -16.73 -0.28
CA ILE A 224 1.78 -16.48 0.95
C ILE A 224 2.15 -17.81 1.57
N ILE A 225 3.46 -18.03 1.77
CA ILE A 225 4.01 -19.27 2.27
C ILE A 225 4.79 -18.99 3.56
N ARG A 226 4.50 -19.74 4.62
CA ARG A 226 5.31 -19.70 5.84
C ARG A 226 6.66 -20.34 5.58
N ASN A 227 7.74 -19.57 5.79
CA ASN A 227 9.09 -20.06 5.68
C ASN A 227 10.01 -19.33 6.67
N LYS A 228 10.79 -20.09 7.45
CA LYS A 228 11.65 -19.53 8.52
C LYS A 228 12.79 -18.66 8.00
N LYS A 229 13.26 -18.91 6.79
CA LYS A 229 14.34 -18.17 6.12
C LYS A 229 13.86 -17.72 4.74
N TYR A 230 14.30 -16.57 4.30
CA TYR A 230 14.07 -16.11 2.93
C TYR A 230 15.37 -16.23 2.13
N ASP A 231 15.26 -16.86 0.98
CA ASP A 231 16.31 -16.93 -0.03
C ASP A 231 15.67 -16.63 -1.40
N PRO A 232 16.02 -15.51 -2.04
CA PRO A 232 15.45 -15.14 -3.33
C PRO A 232 15.77 -16.14 -4.46
N ASN A 233 16.86 -16.92 -4.31
CA ASN A 233 17.24 -17.95 -5.28
C ASN A 233 16.46 -19.27 -5.12
N ASN A 234 15.69 -19.41 -4.06
CA ASN A 234 15.00 -20.66 -3.72
C ASN A 234 13.47 -20.57 -3.84
N VAL A 235 12.97 -19.73 -4.74
CA VAL A 235 11.51 -19.54 -4.96
C VAL A 235 10.87 -20.84 -5.44
N LYS A 236 11.52 -21.60 -6.33
CA LYS A 236 11.03 -22.87 -6.85
C LYS A 236 10.73 -23.87 -5.73
N SER A 237 11.64 -24.07 -4.79
CA SER A 237 11.42 -24.98 -3.66
C SER A 237 10.26 -24.56 -2.73
N LEU A 238 9.96 -23.25 -2.66
CA LEU A 238 8.78 -22.78 -1.91
C LEU A 238 7.49 -23.11 -2.66
N VAL A 239 7.48 -22.94 -3.96
CA VAL A 239 6.34 -23.27 -4.84
C VAL A 239 6.07 -24.77 -4.85
N ASP A 240 7.10 -25.61 -4.94
CA ASP A 240 6.97 -27.08 -4.91
C ASP A 240 6.25 -27.57 -3.64
N LYS A 241 6.45 -26.89 -2.49
CA LYS A 241 5.70 -27.18 -1.26
C LYS A 241 4.20 -26.90 -1.34
N VAL A 242 3.81 -25.98 -2.20
CA VAL A 242 2.40 -25.65 -2.45
C VAL A 242 1.82 -26.65 -3.46
N ILE A 243 2.54 -26.87 -4.55
CA ILE A 243 2.15 -27.82 -5.62
C ILE A 243 1.97 -29.24 -5.04
N SER A 244 2.82 -29.66 -4.10
CA SER A 244 2.69 -30.98 -3.46
C SER A 244 1.37 -31.17 -2.68
N GLN A 245 0.66 -30.10 -2.35
CA GLN A 245 -0.66 -30.15 -1.71
C GLN A 245 -1.80 -30.21 -2.73
N ASN A 246 -1.57 -29.68 -3.95
CA ASN A 246 -2.50 -29.74 -5.07
C ASN A 246 -1.73 -29.57 -6.39
N PHE A 247 -1.57 -30.66 -7.13
CA PHE A 247 -0.83 -30.69 -8.41
C PHE A 247 -1.45 -29.82 -9.49
N SER A 248 -2.75 -29.51 -9.44
CA SER A 248 -3.37 -28.60 -10.41
C SER A 248 -2.79 -27.18 -10.36
N LEU A 249 -2.11 -26.82 -9.25
CA LEU A 249 -1.45 -25.53 -9.10
C LEU A 249 -0.12 -25.42 -9.86
N GLU A 250 0.44 -26.51 -10.37
CA GLU A 250 1.70 -26.48 -11.13
C GLU A 250 1.60 -25.53 -12.33
N LYS A 251 0.49 -25.57 -13.04
CA LYS A 251 0.25 -24.73 -14.22
C LYS A 251 0.23 -23.22 -13.91
N VAL A 252 -0.18 -22.89 -12.69
CA VAL A 252 -0.29 -21.49 -12.20
C VAL A 252 1.07 -20.88 -11.87
N PHE A 253 2.04 -21.72 -11.52
CA PHE A 253 3.37 -21.28 -11.12
C PHE A 253 4.44 -21.44 -12.23
N ASN A 254 4.02 -21.63 -13.48
CA ASN A 254 4.93 -21.78 -14.61
C ASN A 254 5.43 -20.45 -15.22
N GLY A 255 4.91 -19.31 -14.74
CA GLY A 255 5.29 -17.98 -15.24
C GLY A 255 6.46 -17.35 -14.50
N ASP A 256 6.70 -16.07 -14.77
CA ASP A 256 7.67 -15.25 -14.04
C ASP A 256 7.18 -15.04 -12.59
N LEU A 257 7.86 -15.69 -11.66
CA LEU A 257 7.53 -15.68 -10.26
C LEU A 257 8.42 -14.70 -9.52
N LYS A 258 7.84 -13.66 -8.96
CA LYS A 258 8.56 -12.75 -8.08
C LYS A 258 8.20 -13.03 -6.62
N SER A 259 9.17 -12.89 -5.74
CA SER A 259 9.02 -13.18 -4.32
C SER A 259 9.45 -12.04 -3.43
N TRP A 260 8.73 -11.85 -2.32
CA TRP A 260 9.00 -10.82 -1.32
C TRP A 260 8.93 -11.39 0.09
N PRO A 261 9.97 -11.16 0.90
CA PRO A 261 9.89 -11.47 2.32
C PRO A 261 8.91 -10.51 3.01
N LEU A 262 8.08 -11.05 3.90
CA LEU A 262 7.07 -10.27 4.59
C LEU A 262 7.59 -9.75 5.94
N TYR A 263 7.48 -8.45 6.10
CA TYR A 263 7.86 -7.75 7.32
C TYR A 263 6.63 -7.10 7.98
N SER A 264 6.71 -6.81 9.26
CA SER A 264 5.81 -5.90 9.94
C SER A 264 6.58 -5.00 10.90
N THR A 265 6.04 -3.84 11.20
CA THR A 265 6.56 -2.99 12.27
C THR A 265 6.40 -3.69 13.62
N SER A 266 7.35 -3.48 14.53
CA SER A 266 7.37 -4.19 15.82
C SER A 266 6.58 -3.48 16.90
N ARG A 267 6.55 -2.16 16.86
CA ARG A 267 5.82 -1.32 17.82
C ARG A 267 5.52 0.02 17.17
N ILE A 268 4.29 0.45 17.34
CA ILE A 268 3.84 1.76 16.89
C ILE A 268 3.91 2.71 18.08
N LEU A 269 4.50 3.87 17.88
CA LEU A 269 4.56 4.94 18.86
C LEU A 269 4.27 6.25 18.11
N PRO A 270 3.62 7.23 18.77
CA PRO A 270 3.52 8.58 18.23
C PRO A 270 4.91 9.16 18.03
N SER A 271 5.04 10.14 17.14
CA SER A 271 6.29 10.87 17.01
C SER A 271 6.61 11.64 18.28
N THR A 272 7.88 11.73 18.62
CA THR A 272 8.37 12.59 19.72
C THR A 272 8.43 14.07 19.33
N ASN A 273 8.38 14.37 18.02
CA ASN A 273 8.38 15.72 17.47
C ASN A 273 6.98 16.12 17.00
N SER A 274 6.43 17.20 17.58
CA SER A 274 5.07 17.68 17.29
C SER A 274 4.81 18.11 15.83
N LYS A 275 5.87 18.25 15.03
CA LYS A 275 5.81 18.65 13.62
C LYS A 275 6.03 17.50 12.66
N VAL A 276 6.16 16.26 13.17
CA VAL A 276 6.44 15.08 12.38
C VAL A 276 5.33 14.07 12.54
N PHE A 277 4.79 13.62 11.42
CA PHE A 277 3.74 12.60 11.36
C PHE A 277 4.18 11.45 10.47
N TYR A 278 3.60 10.29 10.69
CA TYR A 278 3.83 9.11 9.84
C TYR A 278 2.49 8.59 9.32
N ILE A 279 2.46 8.20 8.04
CA ILE A 279 1.26 7.62 7.41
C ILE A 279 1.61 6.33 6.64
N GLY A 280 0.61 5.52 6.37
CA GLY A 280 0.77 4.24 5.69
C GLY A 280 1.73 3.30 6.45
N ASP A 281 2.53 2.54 5.70
CA ASP A 281 3.46 1.58 6.28
C ASP A 281 4.60 2.23 7.08
N ALA A 282 4.88 3.52 6.89
CA ALA A 282 5.80 4.27 7.74
C ALA A 282 5.24 4.48 9.15
N PHE A 283 3.92 4.53 9.29
CA PHE A 283 3.24 4.52 10.59
C PHE A 283 3.14 3.10 11.13
N ASN A 284 2.51 2.19 10.35
CA ASN A 284 2.27 0.81 10.75
C ASN A 284 2.24 -0.12 9.53
N GLY A 285 3.31 -0.89 9.34
CA GLY A 285 3.40 -1.90 8.30
C GLY A 285 2.77 -3.22 8.73
N PHE A 286 1.72 -3.63 8.04
CA PHE A 286 0.96 -4.85 8.29
C PHE A 286 1.39 -6.00 7.40
N LEU A 287 1.08 -7.21 7.83
CA LEU A 287 1.13 -8.37 6.92
C LEU A 287 -0.04 -8.30 5.92
N PRO A 288 0.16 -8.73 4.66
CA PRO A 288 -0.87 -8.67 3.63
C PRO A 288 -1.96 -9.77 3.77
N THR A 289 -2.17 -10.29 4.97
CA THR A 289 -3.09 -11.41 5.23
C THR A 289 -4.56 -11.08 4.97
N LEU A 290 -4.93 -9.81 5.08
CA LEU A 290 -6.30 -9.31 4.85
C LEU A 290 -6.37 -8.31 3.68
N ALA A 291 -5.32 -8.25 2.84
CA ALA A 291 -5.23 -7.32 1.71
C ALA A 291 -5.44 -5.82 2.05
N GLN A 292 -5.17 -5.41 3.30
CA GLN A 292 -5.51 -4.07 3.81
C GLN A 292 -4.40 -3.01 3.66
N GLY A 293 -3.19 -3.37 3.21
CA GLY A 293 -2.05 -2.43 3.18
C GLY A 293 -2.33 -1.13 2.42
N ALA A 294 -2.88 -1.22 1.20
CA ALA A 294 -3.25 -0.05 0.41
C ALA A 294 -4.40 0.74 1.06
N ALA A 295 -5.43 0.05 1.57
CA ALA A 295 -6.56 0.66 2.25
C ALA A 295 -6.11 1.45 3.48
N GLN A 296 -5.29 0.86 4.34
CA GLN A 296 -4.75 1.52 5.52
C GLN A 296 -3.87 2.73 5.17
N SER A 297 -3.14 2.66 4.05
CA SER A 297 -2.35 3.79 3.54
C SER A 297 -3.24 4.97 3.14
N ILE A 298 -4.34 4.71 2.43
CA ILE A 298 -5.32 5.72 2.01
C ILE A 298 -6.06 6.31 3.22
N GLU A 299 -6.54 5.45 4.11
CA GLU A 299 -7.26 5.86 5.31
C GLU A 299 -6.39 6.70 6.25
N SER A 300 -5.12 6.30 6.46
CA SER A 300 -4.19 7.06 7.30
C SER A 300 -3.90 8.45 6.74
N ALA A 301 -3.78 8.57 5.41
CA ALA A 301 -3.59 9.85 4.76
C ALA A 301 -4.81 10.77 4.93
N ASN A 302 -6.03 10.23 4.75
CA ASN A 302 -7.26 11.00 4.95
C ASN A 302 -7.46 11.42 6.41
N GLU A 303 -7.22 10.53 7.37
CA GLU A 303 -7.35 10.86 8.80
C GLU A 303 -6.41 11.99 9.21
N LEU A 304 -5.14 11.91 8.79
CA LEU A 304 -4.19 12.99 9.06
C LEU A 304 -4.62 14.30 8.39
N PHE A 305 -5.10 14.24 7.14
CA PHE A 305 -5.60 15.41 6.42
C PHE A 305 -6.76 16.09 7.15
N ASP A 306 -7.76 15.32 7.60
CA ASP A 306 -8.93 15.83 8.30
C ASP A 306 -8.52 16.54 9.61
N LEU A 307 -7.60 15.96 10.39
CA LEU A 307 -7.07 16.56 11.63
C LEU A 307 -6.25 17.83 11.39
N ILE A 308 -5.44 17.86 10.33
CA ILE A 308 -4.67 19.07 9.96
C ILE A 308 -5.61 20.20 9.55
N LYS A 309 -6.67 19.88 8.81
CA LYS A 309 -7.67 20.86 8.37
C LYS A 309 -8.48 21.45 9.52
N GLU A 310 -8.78 20.64 10.54
CA GLU A 310 -9.49 21.07 11.74
C GLU A 310 -8.62 21.90 12.69
N ASP A 311 -7.32 22.09 12.40
CA ASP A 311 -6.33 22.76 13.24
C ASP A 311 -6.34 22.24 14.69
N ASN A 312 -6.48 20.94 14.86
CA ASN A 312 -6.57 20.28 16.16
C ASN A 312 -5.30 20.48 16.96
N ALA A 313 -5.41 20.99 18.18
CA ALA A 313 -4.26 21.30 19.03
C ALA A 313 -3.45 20.05 19.44
N ASP A 314 -4.08 18.85 19.44
CA ASP A 314 -3.46 17.59 19.84
C ASP A 314 -3.49 16.55 18.71
N ILE A 315 -3.18 16.99 17.49
CA ILE A 315 -3.22 16.14 16.27
C ILE A 315 -2.52 14.80 16.49
N GLN A 316 -1.33 14.79 17.13
CA GLN A 316 -0.53 13.57 17.26
C GLN A 316 -1.21 12.50 18.10
N ASN A 317 -1.73 12.84 19.26
CA ASN A 317 -2.40 11.88 20.13
C ASN A 317 -3.73 11.44 19.52
N VAL A 318 -4.51 12.37 18.97
CA VAL A 318 -5.80 12.05 18.33
C VAL A 318 -5.58 11.14 17.13
N TYR A 319 -4.61 11.46 16.25
CA TYR A 319 -4.26 10.62 15.11
C TYR A 319 -3.79 9.23 15.55
N PHE A 320 -2.91 9.18 16.55
CA PHE A 320 -2.42 7.92 17.08
C PHE A 320 -3.55 7.04 17.63
N GLN A 321 -4.46 7.61 18.44
CA GLN A 321 -5.59 6.86 19.00
C GLN A 321 -6.56 6.35 17.94
N LYS A 322 -6.81 7.13 16.88
CA LYS A 322 -7.69 6.72 15.78
C LYS A 322 -7.09 5.64 14.89
N ARG A 323 -5.75 5.53 14.84
CA ARG A 323 -5.03 4.59 13.96
C ARG A 323 -4.44 3.39 14.68
N PHE A 324 -4.44 3.38 16.00
CA PHE A 324 -3.98 2.28 16.85
C PHE A 324 -5.15 1.44 17.35
#